data_c90148201e6d8cb32d0d9c2807ee0334
#
_entry.id   c90148201e6d8cb32d0d9c2807ee0334
#
_cell.length_a   1.000
_cell.length_b   1.000
_cell.length_c   1.000
_cell.angle_alpha   90.00
_cell.angle_beta   90.00
_cell.angle_gamma   90.00
#
_symmetry.space_group_name_H-M   'P 1'
#
loop_
_entity.id
_entity.type
_entity.pdbx_description
1 polymer ?
#
loop_
_entity_poly.entity_id
_entity_poly.type
_entity_poly.pdbx_seq_one_letter_code
_entity_poly.pdbx_strand_id
1 'polypeptide(L)'
;MFTILLYNHFRQDFKNVWNSKKNATAFSLTPKMVLNKFKPKIKILDLYLFKEILATFGVCVFIFTFTTLMGQVFKLTEMVINKGFGFVATLMFLGFLLPSLFMFVIPLSLLLGILTTLGRMSTDGEIIAFKASGISLSQIFRPILMVSLIAFFASNFFTLYLSPKANYSLKKLIFDVAKTKAEVGIKERIFDSDFAGLTLYVNQIA
;
A
#
# COMPACT_ATOMS: atom_id res chain seq x y z
N MET A 1 -57.14 -11.94 -39.59
CA MET A 1 -56.59 -13.28 -39.28
C MET A 1 -55.10 -13.27 -38.97
N PHE A 2 -54.32 -12.47 -39.65
CA PHE A 2 -52.83 -12.36 -39.47
C PHE A 2 -52.40 -11.74 -38.13
N THR A 3 -53.11 -10.78 -37.60
CA THR A 3 -52.82 -10.12 -36.33
C THR A 3 -52.97 -11.00 -35.09
N ILE A 4 -53.90 -11.95 -35.12
CA ILE A 4 -54.08 -12.89 -34.00
C ILE A 4 -52.98 -13.94 -33.93
N LEU A 5 -52.47 -14.37 -35.09
CA LEU A 5 -51.35 -15.31 -35.17
C LEU A 5 -50.02 -14.66 -34.66
N LEU A 6 -49.78 -13.38 -35.03
CA LEU A 6 -48.60 -12.63 -34.55
C LEU A 6 -48.66 -12.40 -33.03
N TYR A 7 -49.85 -12.09 -32.50
CA TYR A 7 -50.06 -11.87 -31.07
C TYR A 7 -49.79 -13.16 -30.25
N ASN A 8 -50.27 -14.32 -30.75
CA ASN A 8 -50.05 -15.58 -30.08
C ASN A 8 -48.60 -16.08 -30.14
N HIS A 9 -47.89 -15.79 -31.26
CA HIS A 9 -46.47 -16.09 -31.38
C HIS A 9 -45.61 -15.23 -30.40
N PHE A 10 -45.88 -13.94 -30.35
CA PHE A 10 -45.20 -13.03 -29.43
C PHE A 10 -45.47 -13.36 -27.96
N ARG A 11 -46.67 -13.81 -27.63
CA ARG A 11 -47.03 -14.23 -26.28
C ARG A 11 -46.34 -15.52 -25.83
N GLN A 12 -46.11 -16.41 -26.74
CA GLN A 12 -45.34 -17.66 -26.46
C GLN A 12 -43.85 -17.36 -26.26
N ASP A 13 -43.27 -16.54 -27.11
CA ASP A 13 -41.88 -16.16 -26.98
C ASP A 13 -41.62 -15.38 -25.65
N PHE A 14 -42.54 -14.52 -25.27
CA PHE A 14 -42.45 -13.80 -23.99
C PHE A 14 -42.54 -14.74 -22.77
N LYS A 15 -43.43 -15.74 -22.82
CA LYS A 15 -43.53 -16.79 -21.79
C LYS A 15 -42.26 -17.63 -21.69
N ASN A 16 -41.66 -17.97 -22.82
CA ASN A 16 -40.44 -18.78 -22.87
C ASN A 16 -39.24 -17.97 -22.31
N VAL A 17 -39.09 -16.70 -22.65
CA VAL A 17 -38.09 -15.80 -22.11
C VAL A 17 -38.29 -15.56 -20.61
N TRP A 18 -39.55 -15.41 -20.15
CA TRP A 18 -39.89 -15.24 -18.75
C TRP A 18 -39.58 -16.47 -17.91
N ASN A 19 -39.93 -17.66 -18.41
CA ASN A 19 -39.62 -18.93 -17.74
C ASN A 19 -38.12 -19.25 -17.76
N SER A 20 -37.39 -18.87 -18.81
CA SER A 20 -35.94 -18.96 -18.86
C SER A 20 -35.27 -18.06 -17.81
N LYS A 21 -35.77 -16.83 -17.61
CA LYS A 21 -35.32 -15.93 -16.53
C LYS A 21 -35.66 -16.47 -15.13
N LYS A 22 -36.82 -17.09 -14.95
CA LYS A 22 -37.20 -17.68 -13.66
C LYS A 22 -36.31 -18.89 -13.31
N ASN A 23 -35.89 -19.67 -14.28
CA ASN A 23 -34.95 -20.76 -14.08
C ASN A 23 -33.49 -20.27 -13.89
N ALA A 24 -33.14 -19.10 -14.45
CA ALA A 24 -31.86 -18.46 -14.25
C ALA A 24 -31.75 -17.81 -12.83
N THR A 25 -32.84 -17.33 -12.27
CA THR A 25 -32.89 -16.81 -10.88
C THR A 25 -32.95 -17.91 -9.82
N ALA A 26 -33.30 -19.15 -10.22
CA ALA A 26 -33.23 -20.34 -9.36
C ALA A 26 -31.80 -20.92 -9.22
N PHE A 27 -30.78 -20.32 -9.88
CA PHE A 27 -29.39 -20.54 -9.54
C PHE A 27 -29.06 -19.76 -8.24
N SER A 28 -29.74 -20.16 -7.17
CA SER A 28 -29.39 -19.77 -5.82
C SER A 28 -27.98 -20.29 -5.55
N LEU A 29 -27.00 -19.40 -5.62
CA LEU A 29 -25.67 -19.62 -5.10
C LEU A 29 -25.83 -19.92 -3.59
N THR A 30 -26.07 -21.18 -3.25
CA THR A 30 -26.00 -21.62 -1.88
C THR A 30 -24.60 -21.29 -1.36
N PRO A 31 -24.46 -20.54 -0.25
CA PRO A 31 -23.14 -20.16 0.26
C PRO A 31 -22.23 -21.37 0.51
N LYS A 32 -22.78 -22.56 0.68
CA LYS A 32 -22.05 -23.84 0.73
C LYS A 32 -21.34 -24.22 -0.58
N MET A 33 -21.87 -23.86 -1.75
CA MET A 33 -21.20 -24.13 -3.04
C MET A 33 -19.97 -23.23 -3.25
N VAL A 34 -20.05 -21.98 -2.82
CA VAL A 34 -18.93 -21.04 -2.89
C VAL A 34 -17.82 -21.44 -1.92
N LEU A 35 -18.18 -21.85 -0.69
CA LEU A 35 -17.20 -22.26 0.32
C LEU A 35 -16.52 -23.61 0.01
N ASN A 36 -17.21 -24.54 -0.62
CA ASN A 36 -16.62 -25.86 -0.94
C ASN A 36 -15.69 -25.82 -2.19
N LYS A 37 -15.76 -24.76 -2.99
CA LYS A 37 -14.86 -24.52 -4.13
C LYS A 37 -13.50 -23.94 -3.68
N PHE A 38 -13.38 -23.51 -2.41
CA PHE A 38 -12.18 -22.98 -1.77
C PHE A 38 -11.36 -24.02 -0.99
N LYS A 39 -11.40 -25.31 -1.37
CA LYS A 39 -10.37 -26.25 -0.87
C LYS A 39 -9.04 -25.85 -1.49
N PRO A 40 -8.04 -25.42 -0.71
CA PRO A 40 -6.75 -24.98 -1.24
C PRO A 40 -5.93 -26.20 -1.64
N LYS A 41 -6.20 -26.77 -2.79
CA LYS A 41 -5.17 -27.54 -3.48
C LYS A 41 -4.24 -26.50 -4.09
N ILE A 42 -3.15 -26.18 -3.38
CA ILE A 42 -2.07 -25.34 -3.90
C ILE A 42 -1.58 -26.01 -5.16
N LYS A 43 -1.99 -25.50 -6.31
CA LYS A 43 -1.53 -25.97 -7.61
C LYS A 43 -0.17 -25.33 -7.87
N ILE A 44 0.66 -26.00 -8.64
CA ILE A 44 1.97 -25.49 -9.08
C ILE A 44 1.83 -24.07 -9.66
N LEU A 45 0.73 -23.81 -10.36
CA LEU A 45 0.39 -22.51 -10.92
C LEU A 45 0.22 -21.42 -9.84
N ASP A 46 -0.49 -21.74 -8.74
CA ASP A 46 -0.73 -20.76 -7.67
C ASP A 46 0.60 -20.33 -7.04
N LEU A 47 1.54 -21.29 -6.87
CA LEU A 47 2.87 -21.02 -6.34
C LEU A 47 3.73 -20.22 -7.32
N TYR A 48 3.66 -20.52 -8.60
CA TYR A 48 4.35 -19.77 -9.64
C TYR A 48 3.91 -18.30 -9.65
N LEU A 49 2.60 -18.06 -9.76
CA LEU A 49 2.02 -16.71 -9.75
C LEU A 49 2.33 -15.97 -8.45
N PHE A 50 2.24 -16.65 -7.31
CA PHE A 50 2.55 -16.07 -6.01
C PHE A 50 4.00 -15.57 -5.94
N LYS A 51 4.96 -16.39 -6.36
CA LYS A 51 6.39 -16.01 -6.40
C LYS A 51 6.64 -14.84 -7.34
N GLU A 52 6.03 -14.86 -8.51
CA GLU A 52 6.19 -13.84 -9.54
C GLU A 52 5.67 -12.48 -9.06
N ILE A 53 4.46 -12.46 -8.50
CA ILE A 53 3.87 -11.24 -7.94
C ILE A 53 4.69 -10.74 -6.75
N LEU A 54 5.13 -11.66 -5.87
CA LEU A 54 5.89 -11.29 -4.69
C LEU A 54 7.27 -10.72 -5.06
N ALA A 55 7.94 -11.27 -6.07
CA ALA A 55 9.21 -10.77 -6.57
C ALA A 55 9.06 -9.34 -7.13
N THR A 56 8.09 -9.13 -8.03
CA THR A 56 7.80 -7.81 -8.61
C THR A 56 7.37 -6.80 -7.54
N PHE A 57 6.53 -7.22 -6.59
CA PHE A 57 6.14 -6.41 -5.44
C PHE A 57 7.36 -5.97 -4.63
N GLY A 58 8.29 -6.90 -4.32
CA GLY A 58 9.53 -6.58 -3.59
C GLY A 58 10.40 -5.55 -4.31
N VAL A 59 10.55 -5.67 -5.63
CA VAL A 59 11.27 -4.68 -6.46
C VAL A 59 10.58 -3.32 -6.40
N CYS A 60 9.25 -3.29 -6.52
CA CYS A 60 8.47 -2.04 -6.42
C CYS A 60 8.61 -1.40 -5.03
N VAL A 61 8.55 -2.17 -3.94
CA VAL A 61 8.77 -1.67 -2.57
C VAL A 61 10.14 -1.02 -2.47
N PHE A 62 11.18 -1.67 -2.99
CA PHE A 62 12.54 -1.12 -2.96
C PHE A 62 12.65 0.20 -3.72
N ILE A 63 12.13 0.25 -4.95
CA ILE A 63 12.16 1.46 -5.79
C ILE A 63 11.39 2.60 -5.12
N PHE A 64 10.17 2.36 -4.65
CA PHE A 64 9.37 3.39 -3.99
C PHE A 64 9.97 3.88 -2.68
N THR A 65 10.50 2.95 -1.87
CA THR A 65 11.19 3.33 -0.63
C THR A 65 12.39 4.23 -0.92
N PHE A 66 13.21 3.85 -1.90
CA PHE A 66 14.39 4.63 -2.28
C PHE A 66 14.00 6.00 -2.84
N THR A 67 13.02 6.07 -3.75
CA THR A 67 12.54 7.33 -4.33
C THR A 67 11.97 8.26 -3.24
N THR A 68 11.18 7.70 -2.32
CA THR A 68 10.59 8.49 -1.23
C THR A 68 11.65 8.96 -0.23
N LEU A 69 12.65 8.12 0.09
CA LEU A 69 13.78 8.52 0.92
C LEU A 69 14.59 9.65 0.29
N MET A 70 14.84 9.61 -1.02
CA MET A 70 15.52 10.70 -1.73
C MET A 70 14.79 12.03 -1.54
N GLY A 71 13.46 12.03 -1.63
CA GLY A 71 12.67 13.23 -1.35
C GLY A 71 12.82 13.76 0.10
N GLN A 72 13.06 12.86 1.07
CA GLN A 72 13.29 13.27 2.46
C GLN A 72 14.71 13.76 2.72
N VAL A 73 15.70 13.29 1.95
CA VAL A 73 17.11 13.73 2.10
C VAL A 73 17.23 15.24 1.89
N PHE A 74 16.50 15.83 0.96
CA PHE A 74 16.49 17.29 0.76
C PHE A 74 16.03 18.04 2.02
N LYS A 75 14.96 17.58 2.67
CA LYS A 75 14.48 18.16 3.94
C LYS A 75 15.49 18.00 5.09
N LEU A 76 16.21 16.85 5.08
CA LEU A 76 17.26 16.60 6.07
C LEU A 76 18.46 17.53 5.89
N THR A 77 18.84 17.82 4.66
CA THR A 77 19.93 18.76 4.37
C THR A 77 19.64 20.13 4.96
N GLU A 78 18.42 20.63 4.83
CA GLU A 78 17.99 21.87 5.49
C GLU A 78 18.07 21.78 7.01
N MET A 79 17.66 20.66 7.61
CA MET A 79 17.72 20.45 9.06
C MET A 79 19.17 20.35 9.58
N VAL A 80 20.05 19.69 8.84
CA VAL A 80 21.47 19.55 9.18
C VAL A 80 22.16 20.90 9.14
N ILE A 81 21.97 21.67 8.05
CA ILE A 81 22.62 22.97 7.85
C ILE A 81 22.07 24.01 8.81
N ASN A 82 20.75 24.17 8.89
CA ASN A 82 20.12 25.24 9.68
C ASN A 82 20.01 24.90 11.16
N LYS A 83 19.81 23.63 11.51
CA LYS A 83 19.61 23.21 12.91
C LYS A 83 20.79 22.44 13.52
N GLY A 84 21.90 22.20 12.77
CA GLY A 84 23.14 21.58 13.27
C GLY A 84 22.91 20.16 13.81
N PHE A 85 22.07 19.38 13.14
CA PHE A 85 21.90 17.97 13.46
C PHE A 85 23.20 17.23 13.24
N GLY A 86 23.70 16.52 14.27
CA GLY A 86 24.85 15.64 14.12
C GLY A 86 24.54 14.43 13.22
N PHE A 87 25.59 13.82 12.66
CA PHE A 87 25.43 12.67 11.75
C PHE A 87 24.59 11.53 12.34
N VAL A 88 24.79 11.20 13.62
CA VAL A 88 24.06 10.14 14.33
C VAL A 88 22.58 10.49 14.46
N ALA A 89 22.24 11.74 14.80
CA ALA A 89 20.87 12.20 14.91
C ALA A 89 20.15 12.15 13.54
N THR A 90 20.86 12.47 12.47
CA THR A 90 20.35 12.38 11.09
C THR A 90 20.03 10.93 10.69
N LEU A 91 20.89 9.98 11.04
CA LEU A 91 20.68 8.56 10.76
C LEU A 91 19.48 7.99 11.55
N MET A 92 19.35 8.38 12.84
CA MET A 92 18.19 8.03 13.67
C MET A 92 16.90 8.60 13.11
N PHE A 93 16.93 9.86 12.64
CA PHE A 93 15.80 10.51 12.00
C PHE A 93 15.31 9.73 10.77
N LEU A 94 16.24 9.33 9.89
CA LEU A 94 15.92 8.49 8.73
C LEU A 94 15.30 7.14 9.15
N GLY A 95 15.86 6.49 10.16
CA GLY A 95 15.34 5.24 10.68
C GLY A 95 13.91 5.34 11.21
N PHE A 96 13.59 6.44 11.92
CA PHE A 96 12.24 6.66 12.44
C PHE A 96 11.24 7.10 11.36
N LEU A 97 11.70 7.62 10.21
CA LEU A 97 10.86 7.95 9.08
C LEU A 97 10.36 6.71 8.34
N LEU A 98 11.18 5.65 8.24
CA LEU A 98 10.86 4.44 7.46
C LEU A 98 9.50 3.83 7.78
N PRO A 99 9.09 3.61 9.04
CA PRO A 99 7.79 3.02 9.34
C PRO A 99 6.61 3.85 8.84
N SER A 100 6.73 5.16 8.89
CA SER A 100 5.68 6.07 8.38
C SER A 100 5.60 6.05 6.85
N LEU A 101 6.71 5.84 6.15
CA LEU A 101 6.74 5.71 4.69
C LEU A 101 6.11 4.41 4.24
N PHE A 102 6.32 3.30 4.92
CA PHE A 102 5.76 2.00 4.56
C PHE A 102 4.23 1.97 4.55
N MET A 103 3.58 2.84 5.30
CA MET A 103 2.12 3.01 5.26
C MET A 103 1.62 3.30 3.83
N PHE A 104 2.34 4.09 3.05
CA PHE A 104 1.99 4.44 1.67
C PHE A 104 2.70 3.56 0.64
N VAL A 105 3.95 3.20 0.90
CA VAL A 105 4.78 2.42 -0.03
C VAL A 105 4.20 1.03 -0.26
N ILE A 106 3.76 0.33 0.79
CA ILE A 106 3.24 -1.04 0.66
C ILE A 106 2.03 -1.12 -0.27
N PRO A 107 0.93 -0.34 -0.10
CA PRO A 107 -0.22 -0.45 -0.99
C PRO A 107 0.06 0.02 -2.42
N LEU A 108 0.88 1.06 -2.61
CA LEU A 108 1.27 1.52 -3.94
C LEU A 108 2.13 0.48 -4.68
N SER A 109 3.10 -0.11 -3.98
CA SER A 109 3.95 -1.16 -4.54
C SER A 109 3.16 -2.42 -4.88
N LEU A 110 2.15 -2.76 -4.06
CA LEU A 110 1.28 -3.89 -4.33
C LEU A 110 0.48 -3.67 -5.62
N LEU A 111 -0.13 -2.49 -5.77
CA LEU A 111 -0.89 -2.15 -6.96
C LEU A 111 -0.02 -2.24 -8.22
N LEU A 112 1.16 -1.60 -8.21
CA LEU A 112 2.07 -1.62 -9.34
C LEU A 112 2.67 -3.01 -9.58
N GLY A 113 3.01 -3.74 -8.54
CA GLY A 113 3.52 -5.10 -8.65
C GLY A 113 2.53 -6.03 -9.34
N ILE A 114 1.25 -5.97 -8.96
CA ILE A 114 0.18 -6.76 -9.60
C ILE A 114 -0.01 -6.33 -11.06
N LEU A 115 -0.11 -5.03 -11.33
CA LEU A 115 -0.31 -4.50 -12.68
C LEU A 115 0.84 -4.88 -13.61
N THR A 116 2.09 -4.73 -13.16
CA THR A 116 3.28 -5.06 -13.94
C THR A 116 3.36 -6.55 -14.22
N THR A 117 3.12 -7.40 -13.21
CA THR A 117 3.15 -8.86 -13.39
C THR A 117 2.07 -9.33 -14.35
N LEU A 118 0.82 -8.89 -14.16
CA LEU A 118 -0.29 -9.27 -15.05
C LEU A 118 -0.12 -8.69 -16.45
N GLY A 119 0.39 -7.46 -16.57
CA GLY A 119 0.71 -6.83 -17.84
C GLY A 119 1.74 -7.64 -18.62
N ARG A 120 2.85 -8.03 -18.00
CA ARG A 120 3.89 -8.87 -18.61
C ARG A 120 3.34 -10.23 -19.04
N MET A 121 2.64 -10.93 -18.16
CA MET A 121 2.03 -12.23 -18.49
C MET A 121 0.99 -12.13 -19.61
N SER A 122 0.31 -11.00 -19.74
CA SER A 122 -0.61 -10.74 -20.84
C SER A 122 0.13 -10.54 -22.15
N THR A 123 1.23 -9.78 -22.14
CA THR A 123 2.07 -9.54 -23.33
C THR A 123 2.77 -10.81 -23.79
N ASP A 124 3.25 -11.63 -22.85
CA ASP A 124 3.91 -12.90 -23.13
C ASP A 124 2.91 -14.01 -23.58
N GLY A 125 1.59 -13.72 -23.60
CA GLY A 125 0.56 -14.65 -23.99
C GLY A 125 0.26 -15.75 -22.96
N GLU A 126 0.88 -15.72 -21.79
CA GLU A 126 0.71 -16.73 -20.73
C GLU A 126 -0.75 -16.82 -20.25
N ILE A 127 -1.44 -15.68 -20.11
CA ILE A 127 -2.84 -15.63 -19.71
C ILE A 127 -3.74 -16.35 -20.74
N ILE A 128 -3.42 -16.19 -22.03
CA ILE A 128 -4.15 -16.87 -23.13
C ILE A 128 -3.87 -18.37 -23.08
N ALA A 129 -2.63 -18.78 -22.85
CA ALA A 129 -2.24 -20.18 -22.71
C ALA A 129 -2.94 -20.86 -21.52
N PHE A 130 -3.05 -20.18 -20.38
CA PHE A 130 -3.79 -20.68 -19.21
C PHE A 130 -5.28 -20.85 -19.51
N LYS A 131 -5.90 -19.90 -20.20
CA LYS A 131 -7.31 -20.02 -20.63
C LYS A 131 -7.51 -21.17 -21.61
N ALA A 132 -6.61 -21.35 -22.58
CA ALA A 132 -6.65 -22.45 -23.53
C ALA A 132 -6.52 -23.82 -22.85
N SER A 133 -5.78 -23.89 -21.74
CA SER A 133 -5.63 -25.08 -20.89
C SER A 133 -6.82 -25.32 -19.95
N GLY A 134 -7.91 -24.53 -20.05
CA GLY A 134 -9.11 -24.68 -19.23
C GLY A 134 -9.01 -24.09 -17.82
N ILE A 135 -7.97 -23.28 -17.55
CA ILE A 135 -7.80 -22.60 -16.26
C ILE A 135 -8.72 -21.39 -16.21
N SER A 136 -9.60 -21.34 -15.19
CA SER A 136 -10.53 -20.22 -15.02
C SER A 136 -9.81 -18.98 -14.48
N LEU A 137 -10.28 -17.78 -14.87
CA LEU A 137 -9.78 -16.51 -14.35
C LEU A 137 -9.81 -16.45 -12.81
N SER A 138 -10.83 -17.04 -12.19
CA SER A 138 -10.93 -17.08 -10.72
C SER A 138 -9.79 -17.86 -10.05
N GLN A 139 -9.12 -18.75 -10.76
CA GLN A 139 -7.94 -19.47 -10.26
C GLN A 139 -6.69 -18.55 -10.30
N ILE A 140 -6.59 -17.70 -11.31
CA ILE A 140 -5.50 -16.70 -11.42
C ILE A 140 -5.64 -15.63 -10.33
N PHE A 141 -6.86 -15.27 -9.92
CA PHE A 141 -7.10 -14.30 -8.86
C PHE A 141 -6.73 -14.78 -7.44
N ARG A 142 -6.68 -16.08 -7.19
CA ARG A 142 -6.35 -16.63 -5.86
C ARG A 142 -4.99 -16.18 -5.34
N PRO A 143 -3.87 -16.38 -6.06
CA PRO A 143 -2.56 -15.93 -5.58
C PRO A 143 -2.48 -14.42 -5.42
N ILE A 144 -3.17 -13.65 -6.25
CA ILE A 144 -3.27 -12.19 -6.11
C ILE A 144 -3.91 -11.82 -4.77
N LEU A 145 -5.04 -12.45 -4.44
CA LEU A 145 -5.72 -12.23 -3.16
C LEU A 145 -4.84 -12.63 -1.96
N MET A 146 -4.07 -13.72 -2.06
CA MET A 146 -3.16 -14.13 -0.99
C MET A 146 -2.06 -13.08 -0.74
N VAL A 147 -1.41 -12.59 -1.81
CA VAL A 147 -0.39 -11.53 -1.68
C VAL A 147 -1.02 -10.24 -1.15
N SER A 148 -2.21 -9.87 -1.63
CA SER A 148 -2.93 -8.69 -1.17
C SER A 148 -3.29 -8.78 0.32
N LEU A 149 -3.69 -9.96 0.79
CA LEU A 149 -4.00 -10.19 2.21
C LEU A 149 -2.75 -10.06 3.09
N ILE A 150 -1.62 -10.62 2.65
CA ILE A 150 -0.34 -10.49 3.34
C ILE A 150 0.08 -9.01 3.41
N ALA A 151 0.02 -8.30 2.28
CA ALA A 151 0.36 -6.88 2.22
C ALA A 151 -0.60 -6.02 3.07
N PHE A 152 -1.88 -6.38 3.15
CA PHE A 152 -2.87 -5.73 4.02
C PHE A 152 -2.48 -5.86 5.49
N PHE A 153 -2.18 -7.07 5.97
CA PHE A 153 -1.74 -7.27 7.36
C PHE A 153 -0.42 -6.55 7.65
N ALA A 154 0.54 -6.62 6.72
CA ALA A 154 1.79 -5.89 6.85
C ALA A 154 1.56 -4.37 6.95
N SER A 155 0.77 -3.78 6.06
CA SER A 155 0.44 -2.35 6.08
C SER A 155 -0.26 -1.94 7.38
N ASN A 156 -1.23 -2.73 7.86
CA ASN A 156 -1.90 -2.48 9.14
C ASN A 156 -0.92 -2.53 10.32
N PHE A 157 -0.01 -3.50 10.34
CA PHE A 157 1.01 -3.61 11.38
C PHE A 157 1.92 -2.37 11.42
N PHE A 158 2.39 -1.90 10.27
CA PHE A 158 3.18 -0.66 10.19
C PHE A 158 2.37 0.55 10.65
N THR A 159 1.12 0.66 10.23
CA THR A 159 0.26 1.82 10.54
C THR A 159 -0.11 1.89 12.01
N LEU A 160 -0.50 0.77 12.62
CA LEU A 160 -1.05 0.76 13.98
C LEU A 160 0.03 0.68 15.07
N TYR A 161 1.16 0.00 14.81
CA TYR A 161 2.17 -0.25 15.84
C TYR A 161 3.46 0.53 15.60
N LEU A 162 4.02 0.49 14.40
CA LEU A 162 5.33 1.07 14.14
C LEU A 162 5.25 2.58 13.90
N SER A 163 4.31 3.05 13.11
CA SER A 163 4.19 4.46 12.76
C SER A 163 3.96 5.38 13.98
N PRO A 164 3.04 5.10 14.92
CA PRO A 164 2.87 5.96 16.08
C PRO A 164 4.10 5.98 17.01
N LYS A 165 4.77 4.83 17.21
CA LYS A 165 6.01 4.76 17.99
C LYS A 165 7.14 5.55 17.32
N ALA A 166 7.31 5.39 16.03
CA ALA A 166 8.31 6.11 15.26
C ALA A 166 8.07 7.62 15.27
N ASN A 167 6.83 8.06 15.08
CA ASN A 167 6.45 9.48 15.13
C ASN A 167 6.68 10.09 16.52
N TYR A 168 6.40 9.35 17.59
CA TYR A 168 6.72 9.80 18.95
C TYR A 168 8.23 9.97 19.16
N SER A 169 9.03 8.99 18.74
CA SER A 169 10.48 9.03 18.81
C SER A 169 11.08 10.17 17.97
N LEU A 170 10.52 10.42 16.79
CA LEU A 170 10.88 11.55 15.94
C LEU A 170 10.66 12.90 16.64
N LYS A 171 9.47 13.10 17.23
CA LYS A 171 9.15 14.32 17.95
C LYS A 171 10.11 14.54 19.12
N LYS A 172 10.38 13.47 19.88
CA LYS A 172 11.33 13.50 20.99
C LYS A 172 12.74 13.89 20.51
N LEU A 173 13.24 13.23 19.46
CA LEU A 173 14.55 13.53 18.88
C LEU A 173 14.67 15.01 18.45
N ILE A 174 13.66 15.53 17.76
CA ILE A 174 13.63 16.93 17.31
C ILE A 174 13.67 17.87 18.53
N PHE A 175 12.90 17.56 19.57
CA PHE A 175 12.85 18.36 20.79
C PHE A 175 14.19 18.33 21.55
N ASP A 176 14.81 17.15 21.70
CA ASP A 176 16.10 16.98 22.38
C ASP A 176 17.21 17.75 21.67
N VAL A 177 17.27 17.70 20.33
CA VAL A 177 18.24 18.46 19.54
C VAL A 177 18.01 19.99 19.66
N ALA A 178 16.73 20.42 19.63
CA ALA A 178 16.38 21.83 19.80
C ALA A 178 16.77 22.33 21.18
N LYS A 179 16.54 21.54 22.23
CA LYS A 179 16.91 21.88 23.61
C LYS A 179 18.44 22.02 23.78
N THR A 180 19.20 21.04 23.31
CA THR A 180 20.68 21.08 23.37
C THR A 180 21.25 22.32 22.67
N LYS A 181 20.65 22.74 21.54
CA LYS A 181 21.07 23.96 20.86
C LYS A 181 20.72 25.24 21.62
N ALA A 182 19.52 25.29 22.21
CA ALA A 182 19.14 26.45 23.04
C ALA A 182 20.10 26.60 24.22
N GLU A 183 20.48 25.49 24.86
CA GLU A 183 21.45 25.50 25.97
C GLU A 183 22.86 25.93 25.53
N VAL A 184 23.32 25.55 24.34
CA VAL A 184 24.63 25.91 23.79
C VAL A 184 24.64 27.34 23.20
N GLY A 185 23.48 27.82 22.70
CA GLY A 185 23.32 29.14 22.09
C GLY A 185 23.27 30.29 23.11
N ILE A 186 22.82 30.01 24.34
CA ILE A 186 22.75 31.01 25.40
C ILE A 186 24.13 31.10 26.08
N LYS A 187 25.02 31.90 25.52
CA LYS A 187 26.29 32.26 26.18
C LYS A 187 26.06 33.38 27.20
N GLU A 188 26.72 33.28 28.35
CA GLU A 188 26.72 34.35 29.34
C GLU A 188 27.18 35.67 28.72
N ARG A 189 26.42 36.76 28.99
CA ARG A 189 26.74 38.15 28.63
C ARG A 189 26.71 38.50 27.13
N ILE A 190 26.02 37.75 26.28
CA ILE A 190 25.82 38.13 24.88
C ILE A 190 24.34 38.45 24.62
N PHE A 191 24.10 39.58 23.92
CA PHE A 191 22.75 39.92 23.44
C PHE A 191 22.38 38.97 22.33
N ASP A 192 21.39 38.11 22.56
CA ASP A 192 20.86 37.19 21.55
C ASP A 192 19.69 37.87 20.84
N SER A 193 19.90 38.25 19.57
CA SER A 193 18.91 38.90 18.71
C SER A 193 18.11 37.93 17.85
N ASP A 194 18.31 36.61 18.04
CA ASP A 194 17.63 35.58 17.22
C ASP A 194 16.15 35.41 17.57
N PHE A 195 15.69 36.02 18.68
CA PHE A 195 14.26 36.02 19.00
C PHE A 195 13.62 37.32 18.49
N ALA A 196 12.81 37.21 17.44
CA ALA A 196 12.12 38.33 16.83
C ALA A 196 11.33 39.15 17.86
N GLY A 197 11.90 40.29 18.26
CA GLY A 197 11.26 41.29 19.13
C GLY A 197 11.56 41.24 20.64
N LEU A 198 12.45 40.34 21.10
CA LEU A 198 12.88 40.26 22.50
C LEU A 198 14.40 40.16 22.60
N THR A 199 15.02 41.13 23.25
CA THR A 199 16.43 41.06 23.67
C THR A 199 16.51 40.45 25.07
N LEU A 200 16.99 39.20 25.14
CA LEU A 200 17.25 38.52 26.39
C LEU A 200 18.72 38.74 26.83
N TYR A 201 18.88 39.37 28.01
CA TYR A 201 20.19 39.48 28.64
C TYR A 201 20.30 38.49 29.80
N VAL A 202 21.15 37.49 29.63
CA VAL A 202 21.41 36.47 30.67
C VAL A 202 22.69 36.85 31.41
N ASN A 203 22.55 37.26 32.69
CA ASN A 203 23.67 37.71 33.50
C ASN A 203 24.48 36.56 34.13
N GLN A 204 23.81 35.47 34.56
CA GLN A 204 24.44 34.26 35.11
C GLN A 204 23.56 33.00 34.89
N ILE A 205 24.19 31.89 34.58
CA ILE A 205 23.54 30.55 34.56
C ILE A 205 24.00 29.84 35.84
N ALA A 206 23.04 29.52 36.72
CA ALA A 206 23.29 28.77 37.97
C ALA A 206 23.34 27.26 37.67
#